data_7be9f5c1e5d134668deacaac1062ff97
#
_entry.id   7be9f5c1e5d134668deacaac1062ff97
#
_cell.length_a   1.000
_cell.length_b   1.000
_cell.length_c   1.000
_cell.angle_alpha   90.00
_cell.angle_beta   90.00
_cell.angle_gamma   90.00
#
_symmetry.space_group_name_H-M   'P 1'
#
loop_
_entity.id
_entity.type
_entity.pdbx_description
1 polymer ?
#
loop_
_entity_poly.entity_id
_entity_poly.type
_entity_poly.pdbx_seq_one_letter_code
_entity_poly.pdbx_strand_id
1 'polypeptide(L)'
;MLIIIHSETNKTTIRQNLGRPEYSYYFVLKEFRPLLEEIGQVVEVSDPDELVDRLYHDCRKRGEPCVFLSFSPPHRTPIHHACPTIPVFAWEFSTLPSETWHGEPRHDWRHVLRHSGRAITHSSFTVDVVRAAMGRDYPVLSVSAPVWDRFANRASQQAGRPEARDVRLRLDGLLVDSRQLDLAVHADPEPSAEVLALPDRAAKQVELSLDGVIYTSVFNPYDGRKNWQDMISAFCATFRDEPDATLVLKLTHHNVGEALADMLHHLYKNQSYRCRIVLIHGYLADPDYERLVEATSYVVNTSYGEGQCLPLMEFMSSGKPAVAPRNTAMIDYIDADNAFIVDSSEEATAWPHDPRAAYRTLRYITDWESLCRAYRASFEVARQEPERYARMSAHASASLERFCSRKLAVERLRRFLDEAAQGDPAALQSIPA
;
A
#
# COMPACT_ATOMS: atom_id res chain seq x y z
N MET A 1 4.34 6.22 29.50
CA MET A 1 5.18 5.37 28.64
C MET A 1 5.87 6.23 27.60
N LEU A 2 7.17 6.04 27.37
CA LEU A 2 7.90 6.60 26.24
C LEU A 2 7.86 5.59 25.07
N ILE A 3 7.49 6.06 23.88
CA ILE A 3 7.46 5.28 22.65
C ILE A 3 8.45 5.90 21.68
N ILE A 4 9.56 5.22 21.45
CA ILE A 4 10.57 5.63 20.47
C ILE A 4 10.17 5.04 19.12
N ILE A 5 10.23 5.85 18.06
CA ILE A 5 9.87 5.41 16.70
C ILE A 5 10.99 5.75 15.72
N HIS A 6 11.16 4.88 14.71
CA HIS A 6 12.13 5.09 13.63
C HIS A 6 11.63 4.50 12.31
N SER A 7 11.95 5.19 11.22
CA SER A 7 11.89 4.70 9.84
C SER A 7 13.05 5.29 9.06
N GLU A 8 13.65 4.52 8.15
CA GLU A 8 14.78 4.99 7.32
C GLU A 8 14.39 6.20 6.46
N THR A 9 13.15 6.24 5.97
CA THR A 9 12.61 7.39 5.25
C THR A 9 11.82 8.28 6.22
N ASN A 10 12.06 9.58 6.19
CA ASN A 10 11.43 10.57 7.04
C ASN A 10 10.82 11.73 6.24
N LYS A 11 10.22 12.72 6.92
CA LYS A 11 9.54 13.87 6.30
C LYS A 11 10.44 14.68 5.36
N THR A 12 11.74 14.73 5.61
CA THR A 12 12.69 15.52 4.79
C THR A 12 13.18 14.75 3.58
N THR A 13 13.22 13.41 3.65
CA THR A 13 13.79 12.54 2.61
C THR A 13 12.74 11.90 1.71
N ILE A 14 11.46 11.92 2.09
CA ILE A 14 10.38 11.19 1.39
C ILE A 14 10.27 11.56 -0.10
N ARG A 15 10.41 12.82 -0.47
CA ARG A 15 10.30 13.23 -1.87
C ARG A 15 11.38 12.61 -2.77
N GLN A 16 12.60 12.46 -2.23
CA GLN A 16 13.73 11.86 -2.94
C GLN A 16 13.70 10.33 -2.91
N ASN A 17 13.08 9.76 -1.88
CA ASN A 17 12.98 8.32 -1.67
C ASN A 17 11.69 7.71 -2.21
N LEU A 18 10.77 8.53 -2.76
CA LEU A 18 9.49 8.04 -3.27
C LEU A 18 9.71 6.93 -4.32
N GLY A 19 9.14 5.75 -4.06
CA GLY A 19 9.27 4.57 -4.91
C GLY A 19 10.53 3.73 -4.73
N ARG A 20 11.53 4.18 -3.94
CA ARG A 20 12.66 3.34 -3.53
C ARG A 20 12.19 2.23 -2.57
N PRO A 21 12.95 1.15 -2.41
CA PRO A 21 12.61 0.13 -1.42
C PRO A 21 12.29 0.77 -0.06
N GLU A 22 11.23 0.28 0.59
CA GLU A 22 10.85 0.62 1.96
C GLU A 22 10.32 2.04 2.20
N TYR A 23 10.19 2.90 1.15
CA TYR A 23 9.64 4.24 1.29
C TYR A 23 8.22 4.25 1.91
N SER A 24 7.47 3.18 1.74
CA SER A 24 6.09 3.06 2.23
C SER A 24 5.99 3.02 3.75
N TYR A 25 7.03 2.61 4.45
CA TYR A 25 7.08 2.62 5.92
C TYR A 25 6.93 4.02 6.51
N TYR A 26 7.39 5.06 5.80
CA TYR A 26 7.14 6.44 6.19
C TYR A 26 5.64 6.77 6.26
N PHE A 27 4.86 6.33 5.29
CA PHE A 27 3.42 6.58 5.29
C PHE A 27 2.73 5.80 6.40
N VAL A 28 3.14 4.58 6.67
CA VAL A 28 2.64 3.79 7.80
C VAL A 28 2.97 4.50 9.12
N LEU A 29 4.23 4.91 9.32
CA LEU A 29 4.64 5.64 10.52
C LEU A 29 3.85 6.95 10.68
N LYS A 30 3.63 7.71 9.59
CA LYS A 30 2.84 8.95 9.60
C LYS A 30 1.42 8.72 10.13
N GLU A 31 0.77 7.62 9.72
CA GLU A 31 -0.58 7.28 10.18
C GLU A 31 -0.59 6.69 11.61
N PHE A 32 0.47 5.98 12.00
CA PHE A 32 0.59 5.42 13.35
C PHE A 32 0.92 6.47 14.42
N ARG A 33 1.71 7.49 14.08
CA ARG A 33 2.17 8.49 15.05
C ARG A 33 1.05 9.10 15.89
N PRO A 34 -0.08 9.59 15.34
CA PRO A 34 -1.17 10.14 16.13
C PRO A 34 -1.81 9.14 17.08
N LEU A 35 -1.80 7.83 16.75
CA LEU A 35 -2.30 6.78 17.64
C LEU A 35 -1.37 6.57 18.82
N LEU A 36 -0.07 6.55 18.54
CA LEU A 36 0.96 6.37 19.57
C LEU A 36 1.00 7.55 20.54
N GLU A 37 0.74 8.78 20.04
CA GLU A 37 0.64 10.00 20.87
C GLU A 37 -0.57 9.97 21.83
N GLU A 38 -1.63 9.20 21.53
CA GLU A 38 -2.72 8.93 22.48
C GLU A 38 -2.35 7.91 23.57
N ILE A 39 -1.36 7.05 23.29
CA ILE A 39 -0.92 5.98 24.19
C ILE A 39 0.17 6.47 25.13
N GLY A 40 1.10 7.29 24.64
CA GLY A 40 2.23 7.76 25.40
C GLY A 40 2.97 8.93 24.77
N GLN A 41 4.10 9.30 25.37
CA GLN A 41 5.00 10.28 24.76
C GLN A 41 5.75 9.64 23.61
N VAL A 42 5.71 10.26 22.40
CA VAL A 42 6.37 9.75 21.20
C VAL A 42 7.61 10.56 20.89
N VAL A 43 8.72 9.86 20.63
CA VAL A 43 10.00 10.46 20.20
C VAL A 43 10.44 9.75 18.91
N GLU A 44 10.52 10.50 17.81
CA GLU A 44 11.09 10.03 16.55
C GLU A 44 12.61 10.23 16.55
N VAL A 45 13.36 9.16 16.29
CA VAL A 45 14.84 9.20 16.25
C VAL A 45 15.32 8.99 14.82
N SER A 46 16.33 9.77 14.41
CA SER A 46 16.99 9.62 13.12
C SER A 46 18.13 8.60 13.17
N ASP A 47 18.80 8.49 14.31
CA ASP A 47 19.87 7.55 14.58
C ASP A 47 19.49 6.67 15.78
N PRO A 48 18.98 5.45 15.54
CA PRO A 48 18.61 4.54 16.63
C PRO A 48 19.81 4.12 17.48
N ASP A 49 20.99 3.90 16.87
CA ASP A 49 22.16 3.38 17.57
C ASP A 49 22.70 4.36 18.62
N GLU A 50 22.56 5.67 18.36
CA GLU A 50 22.97 6.71 19.31
C GLU A 50 21.93 6.96 20.42
N LEU A 51 20.64 6.92 20.07
CA LEU A 51 19.60 7.55 20.89
C LEU A 51 18.73 6.55 21.69
N VAL A 52 18.47 5.35 21.16
CA VAL A 52 17.47 4.43 21.73
C VAL A 52 17.86 4.01 23.14
N ASP A 53 19.06 3.49 23.34
CA ASP A 53 19.47 2.99 24.65
C ASP A 53 19.67 4.11 25.67
N ARG A 54 20.11 5.30 25.24
CA ARG A 54 20.20 6.48 26.12
C ARG A 54 18.80 6.85 26.65
N LEU A 55 17.82 6.99 25.78
CA LEU A 55 16.43 7.30 26.19
C LEU A 55 15.85 6.22 27.08
N TYR A 56 16.09 4.96 26.74
CA TYR A 56 15.64 3.83 27.57
C TYR A 56 16.24 3.84 28.98
N HIS A 57 17.54 4.05 29.10
CA HIS A 57 18.19 4.13 30.43
C HIS A 57 17.68 5.32 31.28
N ASP A 58 17.38 6.45 30.62
CA ASP A 58 16.80 7.60 31.33
C ASP A 58 15.36 7.33 31.79
N CYS A 59 14.56 6.62 31.00
CA CYS A 59 13.24 6.13 31.42
C CYS A 59 13.34 5.16 32.58
N ARG A 60 14.27 4.19 32.50
CA ARG A 60 14.52 3.25 33.60
C ARG A 60 14.85 3.94 34.92
N LYS A 61 15.68 4.99 34.93
CA LYS A 61 16.00 5.77 36.12
C LYS A 61 14.76 6.46 36.71
N ARG A 62 13.77 6.81 35.90
CA ARG A 62 12.51 7.45 36.33
C ARG A 62 11.40 6.45 36.66
N GLY A 63 11.63 5.14 36.44
CA GLY A 63 10.60 4.11 36.58
C GLY A 63 9.51 4.20 35.47
N GLU A 64 9.83 4.79 34.34
CA GLU A 64 8.91 4.95 33.21
C GLU A 64 9.04 3.79 32.23
N PRO A 65 7.92 3.17 31.79
CA PRO A 65 7.93 2.20 30.68
C PRO A 65 8.43 2.83 29.39
N CYS A 66 9.22 2.07 28.61
CA CYS A 66 9.79 2.52 27.35
C CYS A 66 9.82 1.36 26.34
N VAL A 67 9.45 1.64 25.08
CA VAL A 67 9.51 0.68 23.96
C VAL A 67 10.04 1.38 22.72
N PHE A 68 10.68 0.61 21.83
CA PHE A 68 11.16 1.09 20.53
C PHE A 68 10.43 0.35 19.41
N LEU A 69 9.78 1.11 18.50
CA LEU A 69 9.10 0.61 17.31
C LEU A 69 9.94 0.92 16.08
N SER A 70 10.46 -0.13 15.42
CA SER A 70 11.17 -0.01 14.14
C SER A 70 10.23 -0.25 12.98
N PHE A 71 9.88 0.81 12.25
CA PHE A 71 9.07 0.72 11.04
C PHE A 71 9.98 0.33 9.86
N SER A 72 10.25 -0.96 9.75
CA SER A 72 11.17 -1.54 8.78
C SER A 72 10.91 -3.04 8.63
N PRO A 73 11.32 -3.67 7.50
CA PRO A 73 11.31 -5.12 7.43
C PRO A 73 12.26 -5.72 8.48
N PRO A 74 11.99 -6.95 8.99
CA PRO A 74 12.76 -7.55 10.08
C PRO A 74 14.27 -7.53 9.90
N HIS A 75 14.81 -7.79 8.69
CA HIS A 75 16.26 -7.77 8.45
C HIS A 75 16.92 -6.38 8.64
N ARG A 76 16.12 -5.30 8.67
CA ARG A 76 16.58 -3.93 8.93
C ARG A 76 16.35 -3.49 10.39
N THR A 77 15.54 -4.24 11.15
CA THR A 77 15.26 -3.92 12.54
C THR A 77 16.52 -4.11 13.40
N PRO A 78 16.97 -3.11 14.17
CA PRO A 78 18.07 -3.27 15.12
C PRO A 78 17.69 -4.27 16.24
N ILE A 79 18.59 -5.21 16.55
CA ILE A 79 18.36 -6.25 17.57
C ILE A 79 19.35 -6.21 18.74
N HIS A 80 20.19 -5.18 18.78
CA HIS A 80 21.27 -5.05 19.79
C HIS A 80 20.93 -4.10 20.93
N HIS A 81 19.77 -3.43 20.88
CA HIS A 81 19.36 -2.49 21.92
C HIS A 81 18.90 -3.17 23.20
N ALA A 82 19.21 -2.56 24.34
CA ALA A 82 18.65 -2.94 25.64
C ALA A 82 17.16 -2.58 25.75
N CYS A 83 16.70 -1.60 24.99
CA CYS A 83 15.28 -1.22 24.89
C CYS A 83 14.47 -2.32 24.21
N PRO A 84 13.30 -2.72 24.76
CA PRO A 84 12.40 -3.63 24.07
C PRO A 84 12.07 -3.11 22.66
N THR A 85 12.55 -3.83 21.65
CA THR A 85 12.46 -3.45 20.24
C THR A 85 11.41 -4.29 19.52
N ILE A 86 10.48 -3.63 18.86
CA ILE A 86 9.35 -4.27 18.18
C ILE A 86 9.41 -3.90 16.68
N PRO A 87 9.65 -4.86 15.77
CA PRO A 87 9.51 -4.63 14.34
C PRO A 87 8.04 -4.38 13.97
N VAL A 88 7.81 -3.35 13.17
CA VAL A 88 6.52 -3.01 12.58
C VAL A 88 6.66 -3.15 11.07
N PHE A 89 6.09 -4.20 10.48
CA PHE A 89 6.33 -4.53 9.10
C PHE A 89 5.12 -5.06 8.34
N ALA A 90 5.15 -4.86 7.02
CA ALA A 90 4.21 -5.43 6.07
C ALA A 90 4.82 -6.64 5.36
N TRP A 91 3.99 -7.63 5.03
CA TRP A 91 4.44 -8.80 4.26
C TRP A 91 3.29 -9.39 3.43
N GLU A 92 3.60 -9.79 2.21
CA GLU A 92 2.60 -10.23 1.23
C GLU A 92 2.87 -11.62 0.64
N PHE A 93 3.86 -12.34 1.14
CA PHE A 93 4.22 -13.68 0.66
C PHE A 93 3.83 -14.77 1.66
N SER A 94 3.60 -15.98 1.18
CA SER A 94 3.10 -17.11 1.98
C SER A 94 4.08 -17.66 3.02
N THR A 95 5.38 -17.30 2.92
CA THR A 95 6.41 -17.68 3.90
C THR A 95 7.30 -16.51 4.25
N LEU A 96 7.85 -16.47 5.49
CA LEU A 96 8.90 -15.54 5.85
C LEU A 96 10.26 -15.99 5.27
N PRO A 97 11.17 -15.05 4.96
CA PRO A 97 12.59 -15.39 4.75
C PRO A 97 13.13 -16.18 5.94
N SER A 98 13.57 -17.40 5.67
CA SER A 98 14.01 -18.36 6.67
C SER A 98 15.37 -19.00 6.36
N GLU A 99 16.13 -18.36 5.49
CA GLU A 99 17.47 -18.77 5.10
C GLU A 99 18.43 -17.60 5.21
N THR A 100 19.69 -17.89 5.53
CA THR A 100 20.77 -16.90 5.49
C THR A 100 21.44 -16.89 4.12
N TRP A 101 21.89 -15.72 3.69
CA TRP A 101 22.75 -15.55 2.51
C TRP A 101 23.82 -14.50 2.80
N HIS A 102 24.96 -14.63 2.13
CA HIS A 102 26.15 -13.79 2.35
C HIS A 102 26.67 -13.80 3.81
N GLY A 103 26.37 -14.86 4.59
CA GLY A 103 26.79 -14.96 5.98
C GLY A 103 26.08 -14.02 6.97
N GLU A 104 25.01 -13.34 6.55
CA GLU A 104 24.26 -12.39 7.38
C GLU A 104 23.05 -13.07 8.06
N PRO A 105 23.08 -13.28 9.39
CA PRO A 105 22.00 -13.97 10.10
C PRO A 105 20.64 -13.27 10.03
N ARG A 106 20.60 -11.94 9.83
CA ARG A 106 19.36 -11.16 9.76
C ARG A 106 18.53 -11.47 8.54
N HIS A 107 19.10 -12.07 7.50
CA HIS A 107 18.34 -12.52 6.33
C HIS A 107 17.33 -13.61 6.70
N ASP A 108 17.63 -14.46 7.70
CA ASP A 108 16.61 -15.28 8.35
C ASP A 108 15.82 -14.41 9.33
N TRP A 109 14.62 -14.01 8.92
CA TRP A 109 13.76 -13.15 9.73
C TRP A 109 13.37 -13.77 11.07
N ARG A 110 13.39 -15.11 11.17
CA ARG A 110 13.15 -15.80 12.44
C ARG A 110 14.22 -15.47 13.47
N HIS A 111 15.46 -15.24 13.05
CA HIS A 111 16.53 -14.78 13.94
C HIS A 111 16.17 -13.43 14.57
N VAL A 112 15.76 -12.44 13.77
CA VAL A 112 15.35 -11.11 14.26
C VAL A 112 14.10 -11.20 15.14
N LEU A 113 13.10 -11.96 14.72
CA LEU A 113 11.84 -12.11 15.48
C LEU A 113 12.05 -12.81 16.83
N ARG A 114 12.97 -13.78 16.94
CA ARG A 114 13.35 -14.36 18.26
C ARG A 114 13.96 -13.33 19.19
N HIS A 115 14.86 -12.47 18.70
CA HIS A 115 15.47 -11.42 19.51
C HIS A 115 14.45 -10.37 19.94
N SER A 116 13.52 -10.00 19.07
CA SER A 116 12.47 -9.03 19.39
C SER A 116 11.38 -9.59 20.31
N GLY A 117 11.18 -10.91 20.31
CA GLY A 117 10.18 -11.62 21.12
C GLY A 117 8.73 -11.32 20.76
N ARG A 118 8.47 -10.31 19.94
CA ARG A 118 7.14 -9.89 19.46
C ARG A 118 7.24 -9.03 18.21
N ALA A 119 6.12 -8.87 17.50
CA ALA A 119 6.06 -8.07 16.29
C ALA A 119 4.68 -7.41 16.08
N ILE A 120 4.65 -6.34 15.29
CA ILE A 120 3.42 -5.73 14.79
C ILE A 120 3.42 -5.87 13.26
N THR A 121 2.28 -6.27 12.72
CA THR A 121 2.04 -6.34 11.27
C THR A 121 0.68 -5.74 10.93
N HIS A 122 0.27 -5.79 9.65
CA HIS A 122 -0.86 -5.01 9.19
C HIS A 122 -2.05 -5.86 8.69
N SER A 123 -1.92 -7.21 8.70
CA SER A 123 -2.96 -8.10 8.21
C SER A 123 -3.02 -9.42 8.99
N SER A 124 -4.19 -10.07 8.99
CA SER A 124 -4.32 -11.41 9.53
C SER A 124 -3.50 -12.43 8.74
N PHE A 125 -3.39 -12.24 7.42
CA PHE A 125 -2.53 -13.07 6.57
C PHE A 125 -1.07 -13.08 7.06
N THR A 126 -0.49 -11.91 7.33
CA THR A 126 0.89 -11.84 7.83
C THR A 126 1.02 -12.41 9.24
N VAL A 127 0.00 -12.28 10.10
CA VAL A 127 -0.02 -12.93 11.42
C VAL A 127 0.10 -14.45 11.28
N ASP A 128 -0.64 -15.04 10.37
CA ASP A 128 -0.62 -16.49 10.14
C ASP A 128 0.74 -16.95 9.59
N VAL A 129 1.34 -16.17 8.67
CA VAL A 129 2.68 -16.44 8.14
C VAL A 129 3.74 -16.37 9.25
N VAL A 130 3.67 -15.36 10.11
CA VAL A 130 4.60 -15.23 11.26
C VAL A 130 4.43 -16.41 12.22
N ARG A 131 3.20 -16.76 12.57
CA ARG A 131 2.93 -17.89 13.48
C ARG A 131 3.30 -19.24 12.90
N ALA A 132 3.17 -19.42 11.60
CA ALA A 132 3.65 -20.63 10.93
C ALA A 132 5.18 -20.78 11.04
N ALA A 133 5.94 -19.68 10.99
CA ALA A 133 7.39 -19.68 11.07
C ALA A 133 7.94 -19.70 12.50
N MET A 134 7.24 -19.06 13.46
CA MET A 134 7.73 -18.81 14.82
C MET A 134 7.04 -19.65 15.90
N GLY A 135 5.92 -20.32 15.56
CA GLY A 135 5.04 -21.02 16.50
C GLY A 135 3.76 -20.25 16.80
N ARG A 136 2.68 -20.99 17.12
CA ARG A 136 1.33 -20.43 17.29
C ARG A 136 1.23 -19.37 18.39
N ASP A 137 2.06 -19.49 19.42
CA ASP A 137 2.02 -18.62 20.62
C ASP A 137 2.92 -17.39 20.47
N TYR A 138 3.61 -17.23 19.33
CA TYR A 138 4.43 -16.05 19.10
C TYR A 138 3.59 -14.77 19.13
N PRO A 139 3.96 -13.78 19.99
CA PRO A 139 3.19 -12.56 20.15
C PRO A 139 3.31 -11.67 18.90
N VAL A 140 2.36 -11.76 18.01
CA VAL A 140 2.25 -10.91 16.82
C VAL A 140 0.87 -10.28 16.77
N LEU A 141 0.84 -8.94 16.61
CA LEU A 141 -0.37 -8.15 16.56
C LEU A 141 -0.60 -7.66 15.13
N SER A 142 -1.84 -7.84 14.62
CA SER A 142 -2.29 -7.16 13.41
C SER A 142 -2.94 -5.81 13.76
N VAL A 143 -2.33 -4.72 13.30
CA VAL A 143 -2.91 -3.38 13.33
C VAL A 143 -2.63 -2.70 12.00
N SER A 144 -3.69 -2.37 11.28
CA SER A 144 -3.60 -1.64 10.03
C SER A 144 -3.47 -0.13 10.28
N ALA A 145 -2.90 0.61 9.32
CA ALA A 145 -2.87 2.07 9.39
C ALA A 145 -4.30 2.64 9.45
N PRO A 146 -4.58 3.61 10.33
CA PRO A 146 -5.95 4.08 10.62
C PRO A 146 -6.42 5.12 9.60
N VAL A 147 -6.49 4.75 8.34
CA VAL A 147 -6.85 5.67 7.25
C VAL A 147 -8.35 5.99 7.20
N TRP A 148 -9.21 5.14 7.79
CA TRP A 148 -10.66 5.30 7.70
C TRP A 148 -11.14 6.65 8.22
N ASP A 149 -10.69 7.09 9.40
CA ASP A 149 -11.17 8.33 10.04
C ASP A 149 -10.90 9.57 9.20
N ARG A 150 -9.83 9.56 8.39
CA ARG A 150 -9.51 10.66 7.50
C ARG A 150 -10.42 10.72 6.27
N PHE A 151 -10.81 9.57 5.73
CA PHE A 151 -11.51 9.48 4.44
C PHE A 151 -13.03 9.26 4.57
N ALA A 152 -13.52 8.70 5.69
CA ALA A 152 -14.91 8.32 5.86
C ALA A 152 -15.90 9.52 5.87
N ASN A 153 -15.50 10.68 6.41
CA ASN A 153 -16.35 11.87 6.45
C ASN A 153 -16.77 12.37 5.05
N ARG A 154 -16.11 11.92 4.00
CA ARG A 154 -16.37 12.25 2.60
C ARG A 154 -17.35 11.30 1.93
N ALA A 155 -17.41 10.05 2.39
CA ALA A 155 -18.36 9.06 1.91
C ALA A 155 -19.82 9.53 2.03
N SER A 156 -20.15 10.27 3.08
CA SER A 156 -21.50 10.76 3.34
C SER A 156 -21.98 11.87 2.39
N GLN A 157 -21.06 12.61 1.75
CA GLN A 157 -21.40 13.73 0.87
C GLN A 157 -21.64 13.32 -0.59
N GLN A 158 -21.07 12.19 -1.02
CA GLN A 158 -21.20 11.67 -2.38
C GLN A 158 -21.74 10.23 -2.45
N ALA A 159 -22.21 9.69 -1.33
CA ALA A 159 -22.74 8.34 -1.25
C ALA A 159 -23.78 8.08 -2.35
N GLY A 160 -23.53 7.07 -3.16
CA GLY A 160 -24.45 6.60 -4.18
C GLY A 160 -24.38 7.27 -5.55
N ARG A 161 -23.35 8.07 -5.83
CA ARG A 161 -23.12 8.60 -7.18
C ARG A 161 -21.94 7.90 -7.84
N PRO A 162 -22.18 6.98 -8.77
CA PRO A 162 -21.10 6.22 -9.42
C PRO A 162 -20.35 6.99 -10.50
N GLU A 163 -20.90 8.08 -11.02
CA GLU A 163 -20.33 8.84 -12.14
C GLU A 163 -19.76 10.18 -11.69
N ALA A 164 -18.54 10.49 -12.14
CA ALA A 164 -17.97 11.82 -12.03
C ALA A 164 -18.69 12.78 -12.99
N ARG A 165 -18.90 14.02 -12.56
CA ARG A 165 -19.47 15.09 -13.41
C ARG A 165 -18.59 16.32 -13.31
N ASP A 166 -17.82 16.60 -14.37
CA ASP A 166 -16.92 17.75 -14.52
C ASP A 166 -16.03 18.00 -13.28
N VAL A 167 -15.40 16.94 -12.76
CA VAL A 167 -14.45 17.08 -11.66
C VAL A 167 -13.10 17.56 -12.21
N ARG A 168 -12.64 18.72 -11.72
CA ARG A 168 -11.37 19.31 -12.16
C ARG A 168 -10.31 19.16 -11.11
N LEU A 169 -9.19 18.57 -11.50
CA LEU A 169 -7.99 18.41 -10.68
C LEU A 169 -6.89 19.32 -11.21
N ARG A 170 -6.18 19.99 -10.30
CA ARG A 170 -4.98 20.73 -10.61
C ARG A 170 -3.77 19.94 -10.13
N LEU A 171 -2.82 19.73 -11.02
CA LEU A 171 -1.67 18.86 -10.77
C LEU A 171 -0.40 19.64 -11.06
N ASP A 172 0.54 19.61 -10.11
CA ASP A 172 1.92 19.98 -10.36
C ASP A 172 2.68 18.72 -10.78
N GLY A 173 2.82 18.50 -12.08
CA GLY A 173 3.47 17.30 -12.57
C GLY A 173 3.21 16.97 -14.02
N LEU A 174 3.39 15.70 -14.37
CA LEU A 174 3.15 15.15 -15.69
C LEU A 174 1.74 14.57 -15.78
N LEU A 175 1.03 14.96 -16.82
CA LEU A 175 -0.24 14.38 -17.21
C LEU A 175 -0.11 13.81 -18.62
N VAL A 176 -0.50 12.54 -18.78
CA VAL A 176 -0.62 11.87 -20.07
C VAL A 176 -2.07 11.42 -20.24
N ASP A 177 -2.71 11.83 -21.32
CA ASP A 177 -4.10 11.48 -21.65
C ASP A 177 -4.13 10.77 -23.00
N SER A 178 -4.58 9.52 -23.05
CA SER A 178 -4.60 8.71 -24.28
C SER A 178 -5.43 9.32 -25.40
N ARG A 179 -6.39 10.20 -25.10
CA ARG A 179 -7.19 10.92 -26.09
C ARG A 179 -6.43 12.04 -26.81
N GLN A 180 -5.31 12.47 -26.25
CA GLN A 180 -4.49 13.57 -26.75
C GLN A 180 -3.17 13.09 -27.37
N LEU A 181 -2.93 11.77 -27.38
CA LEU A 181 -1.70 11.17 -27.85
C LEU A 181 -1.87 10.54 -29.24
N ASP A 182 -0.87 10.74 -30.07
CA ASP A 182 -0.60 9.86 -31.21
C ASP A 182 0.23 8.66 -30.69
N LEU A 183 -0.46 7.55 -30.41
CA LEU A 183 0.20 6.36 -29.90
C LEU A 183 1.13 5.69 -30.93
N ALA A 184 1.02 6.01 -32.23
CA ALA A 184 1.87 5.42 -33.27
C ALA A 184 3.35 5.79 -33.08
N VAL A 185 3.64 6.93 -32.45
CA VAL A 185 5.04 7.33 -32.13
C VAL A 185 5.70 6.45 -31.05
N HIS A 186 4.91 5.62 -30.36
CA HIS A 186 5.36 4.70 -29.32
C HIS A 186 5.38 3.23 -29.79
N ALA A 187 5.38 3.00 -31.11
CA ALA A 187 5.47 1.65 -31.69
C ALA A 187 6.82 0.97 -31.40
N ASP A 188 7.89 1.76 -31.30
CA ASP A 188 9.21 1.27 -30.96
C ASP A 188 9.30 1.01 -29.44
N PRO A 189 9.76 -0.18 -28.99
CA PRO A 189 9.99 -0.45 -27.59
C PRO A 189 11.15 0.35 -27.00
N GLU A 190 12.09 0.86 -27.82
CA GLU A 190 13.16 1.71 -27.32
C GLU A 190 12.63 3.14 -27.10
N PRO A 191 12.67 3.63 -25.83
CA PRO A 191 12.13 4.93 -25.52
C PRO A 191 12.95 6.04 -26.19
N SER A 192 12.26 6.98 -26.85
CA SER A 192 12.92 8.17 -27.37
C SER A 192 13.49 9.04 -26.22
N ALA A 193 14.54 9.80 -26.52
CA ALA A 193 15.10 10.75 -25.57
C ALA A 193 14.06 11.77 -25.05
N GLU A 194 13.04 12.08 -25.84
CA GLU A 194 11.93 12.95 -25.44
C GLU A 194 11.05 12.29 -24.37
N VAL A 195 10.75 11.00 -24.49
CA VAL A 195 9.96 10.26 -23.48
C VAL A 195 10.73 10.11 -22.18
N LEU A 196 12.03 9.80 -22.25
CA LEU A 196 12.88 9.71 -21.06
C LEU A 196 13.06 11.07 -20.35
N ALA A 197 13.00 12.17 -21.08
CA ALA A 197 13.12 13.53 -20.53
C ALA A 197 11.77 14.09 -20.01
N LEU A 198 10.63 13.42 -20.24
CA LEU A 198 9.33 13.89 -19.77
C LEU A 198 9.25 14.20 -18.26
N PRO A 199 9.84 13.39 -17.37
CA PRO A 199 9.83 13.68 -15.94
C PRO A 199 10.58 14.96 -15.53
N ASP A 200 11.61 15.35 -16.30
CA ASP A 200 12.40 16.55 -16.06
C ASP A 200 11.76 17.84 -16.63
N ARG A 201 10.69 17.71 -17.40
CA ARG A 201 9.90 18.88 -17.81
C ARG A 201 9.29 19.49 -16.56
N ALA A 202 9.86 20.62 -16.15
CA ALA A 202 9.50 21.38 -14.97
C ALA A 202 7.99 21.36 -14.73
N ALA A 203 7.61 21.06 -13.49
CA ALA A 203 6.24 21.01 -13.04
C ALA A 203 5.42 22.18 -13.58
N LYS A 204 4.72 21.96 -14.68
CA LYS A 204 3.70 22.89 -15.15
C LYS A 204 2.43 22.50 -14.45
N GLN A 205 1.74 23.49 -13.91
CA GLN A 205 0.39 23.27 -13.43
C GLN A 205 -0.47 22.81 -14.62
N VAL A 206 -0.96 21.59 -14.54
CA VAL A 206 -1.87 21.01 -15.54
C VAL A 206 -3.23 20.79 -14.94
N GLU A 207 -4.26 20.93 -15.74
CA GLU A 207 -5.65 20.71 -15.34
C GLU A 207 -6.16 19.42 -16.00
N LEU A 208 -6.74 18.52 -15.18
CA LEU A 208 -7.40 17.31 -15.62
C LEU A 208 -8.89 17.41 -15.33
N SER A 209 -9.72 17.30 -16.35
CA SER A 209 -11.18 17.13 -16.18
C SER A 209 -11.53 15.64 -16.28
N LEU A 210 -12.30 15.14 -15.31
CA LEU A 210 -12.79 13.77 -15.22
C LEU A 210 -14.31 13.75 -15.31
N ASP A 211 -14.83 12.86 -16.16
CA ASP A 211 -16.24 12.66 -16.43
C ASP A 211 -16.54 11.20 -16.76
N GLY A 212 -17.75 10.71 -16.41
CA GLY A 212 -18.15 9.31 -16.62
C GLY A 212 -17.76 8.38 -15.46
N VAL A 213 -17.55 7.10 -15.75
CA VAL A 213 -17.17 6.08 -14.79
C VAL A 213 -15.64 6.01 -14.66
N ILE A 214 -15.13 6.40 -13.50
CA ILE A 214 -13.70 6.57 -13.25
C ILE A 214 -13.16 5.40 -12.41
N TYR A 215 -12.21 4.70 -12.97
CA TYR A 215 -11.42 3.66 -12.31
C TYR A 215 -10.06 4.24 -11.94
N THR A 216 -9.65 4.12 -10.69
CA THR A 216 -8.37 4.70 -10.24
C THR A 216 -7.49 3.65 -9.58
N SER A 217 -6.19 3.67 -9.90
CA SER A 217 -5.16 2.92 -9.20
C SER A 217 -3.99 3.83 -8.85
N VAL A 218 -3.41 3.63 -7.66
CA VAL A 218 -2.26 4.40 -7.16
C VAL A 218 -1.14 3.42 -6.80
N PHE A 219 -0.01 3.48 -7.50
CA PHE A 219 1.05 2.49 -7.31
C PHE A 219 2.42 2.98 -7.77
N ASN A 220 3.47 2.28 -7.31
CA ASN A 220 4.82 2.40 -7.87
C ASN A 220 4.93 1.58 -9.16
N PRO A 221 5.20 2.20 -10.32
CA PRO A 221 5.22 1.49 -11.61
C PRO A 221 6.39 0.51 -11.76
N TYR A 222 7.44 0.66 -10.96
CA TYR A 222 8.58 -0.27 -10.95
C TYR A 222 8.40 -1.47 -10.03
N ASP A 223 7.36 -1.48 -9.21
CA ASP A 223 7.00 -2.65 -8.42
C ASP A 223 6.23 -3.65 -9.29
N GLY A 224 6.92 -4.66 -9.81
CA GLY A 224 6.35 -5.66 -10.71
C GLY A 224 5.14 -6.41 -10.13
N ARG A 225 4.96 -6.40 -8.79
CA ARG A 225 3.79 -6.98 -8.15
C ARG A 225 2.49 -6.26 -8.50
N LYS A 226 2.55 -4.99 -8.91
CA LYS A 226 1.36 -4.16 -9.19
C LYS A 226 0.61 -4.56 -10.44
N ASN A 227 1.26 -5.35 -11.32
CA ASN A 227 0.63 -5.96 -12.50
C ASN A 227 -0.20 -4.96 -13.33
N TRP A 228 0.39 -3.78 -13.54
CA TRP A 228 -0.29 -2.71 -14.30
C TRP A 228 -0.53 -3.08 -15.76
N GLN A 229 0.24 -4.02 -16.31
CA GLN A 229 0.10 -4.52 -17.67
C GLN A 229 -1.28 -5.17 -17.89
N ASP A 230 -1.66 -6.09 -17.01
CA ASP A 230 -2.98 -6.73 -17.08
C ASP A 230 -4.10 -5.74 -16.77
N MET A 231 -3.86 -4.82 -15.83
CA MET A 231 -4.82 -3.75 -15.50
C MET A 231 -5.19 -2.94 -16.73
N ILE A 232 -4.20 -2.49 -17.51
CA ILE A 232 -4.41 -1.71 -18.74
C ILE A 232 -5.01 -2.59 -19.84
N SER A 233 -4.44 -3.77 -20.12
CA SER A 233 -4.87 -4.61 -21.24
C SER A 233 -6.30 -5.11 -21.05
N ALA A 234 -6.67 -5.55 -19.87
CA ALA A 234 -8.04 -5.96 -19.57
C ALA A 234 -9.03 -4.79 -19.66
N PHE A 235 -8.61 -3.58 -19.20
CA PHE A 235 -9.43 -2.38 -19.32
C PHE A 235 -9.69 -2.01 -20.79
N CYS A 236 -8.62 -1.92 -21.60
CA CYS A 236 -8.73 -1.62 -23.04
C CYS A 236 -9.55 -2.68 -23.81
N ALA A 237 -9.39 -3.97 -23.46
CA ALA A 237 -10.17 -5.04 -24.09
C ALA A 237 -11.66 -4.98 -23.70
N THR A 238 -11.96 -4.73 -22.42
CA THR A 238 -13.34 -4.67 -21.91
C THR A 238 -14.11 -3.46 -22.45
N PHE A 239 -13.45 -2.30 -22.48
CA PHE A 239 -14.05 -1.01 -22.82
C PHE A 239 -13.59 -0.47 -24.17
N ARG A 240 -13.31 -1.40 -25.12
CA ARG A 240 -12.81 -1.06 -26.46
C ARG A 240 -13.63 0.04 -27.14
N ASP A 241 -14.94 -0.04 -27.08
CA ASP A 241 -15.88 0.87 -27.75
C ASP A 241 -16.60 1.83 -26.78
N GLU A 242 -16.18 1.87 -25.51
CA GLU A 242 -16.86 2.62 -24.45
C GLU A 242 -16.08 3.90 -24.05
N PRO A 243 -16.46 5.08 -24.58
CA PRO A 243 -15.74 6.32 -24.29
C PRO A 243 -15.98 6.86 -22.88
N ASP A 244 -17.04 6.42 -22.18
CA ASP A 244 -17.38 6.90 -20.84
C ASP A 244 -16.63 6.17 -19.73
N ALA A 245 -15.80 5.17 -20.07
CA ALA A 245 -14.92 4.49 -19.13
C ALA A 245 -13.53 5.14 -19.14
N THR A 246 -13.05 5.57 -17.96
CA THR A 246 -11.72 6.16 -17.78
C THR A 246 -10.92 5.39 -16.72
N LEU A 247 -9.68 4.99 -17.04
CA LEU A 247 -8.71 4.45 -16.10
C LEU A 247 -7.66 5.52 -15.77
N VAL A 248 -7.57 5.89 -14.51
CA VAL A 248 -6.59 6.84 -13.99
C VAL A 248 -5.51 6.08 -13.21
N LEU A 249 -4.27 6.17 -13.66
CA LEU A 249 -3.11 5.56 -13.03
C LEU A 249 -2.24 6.66 -12.41
N LYS A 250 -2.26 6.75 -11.08
CA LYS A 250 -1.43 7.69 -10.31
C LYS A 250 -0.12 7.00 -9.93
N LEU A 251 0.97 7.42 -10.56
CA LEU A 251 2.29 6.82 -10.38
C LEU A 251 3.02 7.43 -9.19
N THR A 252 3.58 6.57 -8.32
CA THR A 252 4.25 6.96 -7.06
C THR A 252 5.73 6.58 -7.10
N HIS A 253 6.52 7.33 -7.86
CA HIS A 253 7.97 7.17 -7.91
C HIS A 253 8.63 8.53 -8.14
N HIS A 254 9.89 8.72 -7.69
CA HIS A 254 10.60 9.97 -7.91
C HIS A 254 10.98 10.20 -9.38
N ASN A 255 11.18 9.13 -10.13
CA ASN A 255 11.42 9.12 -11.57
C ASN A 255 10.59 8.03 -12.24
N VAL A 256 9.88 8.34 -13.32
CA VAL A 256 9.00 7.40 -14.03
C VAL A 256 9.34 7.26 -15.53
N GLY A 257 10.47 7.83 -16.00
CA GLY A 257 10.78 7.89 -17.43
C GLY A 257 10.70 6.55 -18.15
N GLU A 258 11.41 5.53 -17.64
CA GLU A 258 11.41 4.19 -18.24
C GLU A 258 10.02 3.53 -18.12
N ALA A 259 9.43 3.54 -16.93
CA ALA A 259 8.10 2.95 -16.73
C ALA A 259 7.03 3.65 -17.58
N LEU A 260 7.15 4.96 -17.78
CA LEU A 260 6.25 5.70 -18.64
C LEU A 260 6.41 5.27 -20.11
N ALA A 261 7.64 5.09 -20.58
CA ALA A 261 7.92 4.61 -21.94
C ALA A 261 7.29 3.21 -22.15
N ASP A 262 7.48 2.31 -21.19
CA ASP A 262 6.89 0.97 -21.21
C ASP A 262 5.35 1.03 -21.24
N MET A 263 4.75 1.91 -20.44
CA MET A 263 3.30 2.10 -20.42
C MET A 263 2.77 2.66 -21.74
N LEU A 264 3.45 3.64 -22.34
CA LEU A 264 3.06 4.21 -23.63
C LEU A 264 3.16 3.18 -24.76
N HIS A 265 4.24 2.39 -24.77
CA HIS A 265 4.37 1.27 -25.70
C HIS A 265 3.28 0.19 -25.46
N HIS A 266 2.95 -0.09 -24.21
CA HIS A 266 1.87 -1.02 -23.86
C HIS A 266 0.50 -0.48 -24.31
N LEU A 267 0.23 0.81 -24.18
CA LEU A 267 -0.97 1.44 -24.73
C LEU A 267 -1.04 1.33 -26.25
N TYR A 268 0.09 1.53 -26.95
CA TYR A 268 0.17 1.30 -28.39
C TYR A 268 -0.21 -0.14 -28.78
N LYS A 269 0.33 -1.15 -28.06
CA LYS A 269 0.01 -2.57 -28.32
C LYS A 269 -1.48 -2.91 -28.15
N ASN A 270 -2.19 -2.19 -27.30
CA ASN A 270 -3.60 -2.42 -27.03
C ASN A 270 -4.54 -1.68 -28.00
N GLN A 271 -4.03 -0.89 -28.95
CA GLN A 271 -4.85 -0.18 -29.94
C GLN A 271 -5.70 -1.16 -30.78
N SER A 272 -6.86 -0.78 -31.26
CA SER A 272 -7.57 0.47 -31.08
C SER A 272 -8.63 0.33 -29.99
N TYR A 273 -8.74 1.35 -29.14
CA TYR A 273 -9.76 1.43 -28.11
C TYR A 273 -10.29 2.88 -28.01
N ARG A 274 -11.51 3.06 -27.48
CA ARG A 274 -12.17 4.36 -27.28
C ARG A 274 -12.23 4.78 -25.81
N CYS A 275 -12.01 3.85 -24.86
CA CYS A 275 -11.90 4.19 -23.45
C CYS A 275 -10.72 5.15 -23.22
N ARG A 276 -10.73 5.81 -22.08
CA ARG A 276 -9.70 6.80 -21.74
C ARG A 276 -8.71 6.24 -20.72
N ILE A 277 -7.42 6.37 -21.00
CA ILE A 277 -6.34 6.07 -20.05
C ILE A 277 -5.63 7.35 -19.70
N VAL A 278 -5.51 7.63 -18.40
CA VAL A 278 -4.86 8.83 -17.87
C VAL A 278 -3.72 8.41 -16.95
N LEU A 279 -2.50 8.84 -17.25
CA LEU A 279 -1.33 8.63 -16.39
C LEU A 279 -1.01 9.94 -15.69
N ILE A 280 -0.88 9.90 -14.37
CA ILE A 280 -0.54 11.05 -13.53
C ILE A 280 0.77 10.76 -12.81
N HIS A 281 1.77 11.61 -13.00
CA HIS A 281 3.00 11.59 -12.20
C HIS A 281 3.27 12.96 -11.60
N GLY A 282 3.53 13.01 -10.31
CA GLY A 282 3.76 14.20 -9.52
C GLY A 282 3.24 14.01 -8.11
N TYR A 283 3.60 14.88 -7.21
CA TYR A 283 3.07 14.87 -5.86
C TYR A 283 1.71 15.58 -5.83
N LEU A 284 0.66 14.88 -5.45
CA LEU A 284 -0.63 15.48 -5.17
C LEU A 284 -0.64 15.96 -3.71
N ALA A 285 -0.93 17.24 -3.50
CA ALA A 285 -1.25 17.75 -2.18
C ALA A 285 -2.55 17.11 -1.67
N ASP A 286 -2.71 17.05 -0.35
CA ASP A 286 -3.87 16.40 0.25
C ASP A 286 -5.22 16.82 -0.37
N PRO A 287 -5.52 18.12 -0.65
CA PRO A 287 -6.78 18.52 -1.28
C PRO A 287 -6.98 17.96 -2.70
N ASP A 288 -5.91 17.87 -3.50
CA ASP A 288 -6.02 17.35 -4.87
C ASP A 288 -6.10 15.83 -4.89
N TYR A 289 -5.39 15.17 -3.99
CA TYR A 289 -5.53 13.72 -3.81
C TYR A 289 -6.97 13.36 -3.37
N GLU A 290 -7.52 14.10 -2.46
CA GLU A 290 -8.88 13.94 -1.98
C GLU A 290 -9.92 14.17 -3.09
N ARG A 291 -9.71 15.16 -3.98
CA ARG A 291 -10.53 15.33 -5.18
C ARG A 291 -10.43 14.16 -6.15
N LEU A 292 -9.23 13.57 -6.30
CA LEU A 292 -9.08 12.34 -7.09
C LEU A 292 -9.88 11.19 -6.50
N VAL A 293 -9.83 11.01 -5.18
CA VAL A 293 -10.67 10.04 -4.46
C VAL A 293 -12.15 10.33 -4.71
N GLU A 294 -12.58 11.57 -4.59
CA GLU A 294 -13.98 11.98 -4.84
C GLU A 294 -14.43 11.66 -6.28
N ALA A 295 -13.59 11.97 -7.28
CA ALA A 295 -13.90 11.73 -8.69
C ALA A 295 -14.00 10.25 -9.06
N THR A 296 -13.42 9.36 -8.25
CA THR A 296 -13.32 7.93 -8.52
C THR A 296 -14.65 7.22 -8.29
N SER A 297 -15.03 6.37 -9.24
CA SER A 297 -16.15 5.43 -9.10
C SER A 297 -15.69 4.14 -8.43
N TYR A 298 -14.60 3.57 -8.90
CA TYR A 298 -14.03 2.31 -8.42
C TYR A 298 -12.52 2.42 -8.23
N VAL A 299 -12.02 1.90 -7.13
CA VAL A 299 -10.58 1.73 -6.96
C VAL A 299 -10.16 0.37 -7.51
N VAL A 300 -9.03 0.34 -8.23
CA VAL A 300 -8.53 -0.88 -8.88
C VAL A 300 -7.23 -1.34 -8.25
N ASN A 301 -7.13 -2.63 -7.97
CA ASN A 301 -5.89 -3.29 -7.58
C ASN A 301 -5.77 -4.62 -8.32
N THR A 302 -4.63 -4.88 -8.96
CA THR A 302 -4.30 -6.13 -9.67
C THR A 302 -3.04 -6.78 -9.11
N SER A 303 -2.62 -6.35 -7.92
CA SER A 303 -1.36 -6.78 -7.32
C SER A 303 -1.33 -8.28 -7.04
N TYR A 304 -0.16 -8.87 -7.24
CA TYR A 304 0.15 -10.27 -6.90
C TYR A 304 0.21 -10.53 -5.39
N GLY A 305 0.09 -9.51 -4.57
CA GLY A 305 0.04 -9.54 -3.13
C GLY A 305 0.25 -8.15 -2.53
N GLU A 306 -0.38 -7.90 -1.40
CA GLU A 306 -0.29 -6.64 -0.66
C GLU A 306 -0.06 -6.91 0.83
N GLY A 307 0.86 -6.16 1.43
CA GLY A 307 1.05 -6.19 2.87
C GLY A 307 0.00 -5.38 3.63
N GLN A 308 -0.62 -4.38 2.97
CA GLN A 308 -1.69 -3.54 3.50
C GLN A 308 -2.51 -2.87 2.40
N CYS A 309 -1.87 -2.26 1.41
CA CYS A 309 -2.44 -1.46 0.32
C CYS A 309 -3.15 -0.18 0.79
N LEU A 310 -2.40 0.78 1.33
CA LEU A 310 -2.95 2.05 1.80
C LEU A 310 -3.87 2.75 0.79
N PRO A 311 -3.50 2.93 -0.50
CA PRO A 311 -4.38 3.59 -1.46
C PRO A 311 -5.75 2.89 -1.62
N LEU A 312 -5.77 1.56 -1.68
CA LEU A 312 -7.02 0.81 -1.78
C LEU A 312 -7.92 1.08 -0.55
N MET A 313 -7.32 1.04 0.64
CA MET A 313 -8.02 1.31 1.89
C MET A 313 -8.53 2.76 1.97
N GLU A 314 -7.78 3.75 1.51
CA GLU A 314 -8.17 5.17 1.49
C GLU A 314 -9.41 5.39 0.62
N PHE A 315 -9.41 4.83 -0.60
CA PHE A 315 -10.56 4.93 -1.49
C PHE A 315 -11.78 4.18 -0.96
N MET A 316 -11.60 2.96 -0.47
CA MET A 316 -12.70 2.18 0.11
C MET A 316 -13.27 2.83 1.38
N SER A 317 -12.44 3.47 2.20
CA SER A 317 -12.89 4.27 3.36
C SER A 317 -13.79 5.42 2.94
N SER A 318 -13.54 6.03 1.77
CA SER A 318 -14.40 7.04 1.15
C SER A 318 -15.63 6.46 0.45
N GLY A 319 -15.92 5.17 0.62
CA GLY A 319 -17.07 4.51 0.02
C GLY A 319 -16.90 4.21 -1.47
N LYS A 320 -15.67 4.03 -1.97
CA LYS A 320 -15.43 3.60 -3.35
C LYS A 320 -15.29 2.08 -3.38
N PRO A 321 -16.23 1.35 -4.02
CA PRO A 321 -16.10 -0.10 -4.16
C PRO A 321 -14.85 -0.46 -4.98
N ALA A 322 -14.31 -1.66 -4.75
CA ALA A 322 -13.09 -2.09 -5.41
C ALA A 322 -13.34 -3.00 -6.62
N VAL A 323 -12.40 -3.00 -7.56
CA VAL A 323 -12.15 -4.09 -8.51
C VAL A 323 -10.78 -4.66 -8.14
N ALA A 324 -10.76 -5.78 -7.43
CA ALA A 324 -9.53 -6.28 -6.80
C ALA A 324 -9.60 -7.77 -6.46
N PRO A 325 -8.46 -8.47 -6.38
CA PRO A 325 -8.42 -9.82 -5.83
C PRO A 325 -8.64 -9.81 -4.31
N ARG A 326 -9.14 -10.92 -3.79
CA ARG A 326 -9.27 -11.14 -2.34
C ARG A 326 -8.20 -12.10 -1.86
N ASN A 327 -6.96 -11.60 -1.77
CA ASN A 327 -5.81 -12.37 -1.30
C ASN A 327 -4.93 -11.52 -0.35
N THR A 328 -3.97 -12.15 0.29
CA THR A 328 -3.01 -11.54 1.23
C THR A 328 -3.69 -10.58 2.21
N ALA A 329 -3.20 -9.35 2.44
CA ALA A 329 -3.84 -8.42 3.38
C ALA A 329 -5.27 -8.01 2.98
N MET A 330 -5.63 -8.12 1.72
CA MET A 330 -6.96 -7.72 1.22
C MET A 330 -8.09 -8.64 1.70
N ILE A 331 -7.77 -9.85 2.20
CA ILE A 331 -8.79 -10.76 2.79
C ILE A 331 -9.49 -10.15 4.01
N ASP A 332 -8.84 -9.21 4.69
CA ASP A 332 -9.34 -8.62 5.93
C ASP A 332 -10.46 -7.60 5.71
N TYR A 333 -10.55 -7.01 4.51
CA TYR A 333 -11.50 -5.91 4.26
C TYR A 333 -12.23 -5.96 2.91
N ILE A 334 -11.87 -6.89 1.99
CA ILE A 334 -12.56 -7.11 0.71
C ILE A 334 -13.50 -8.31 0.80
N ASP A 335 -14.74 -8.10 0.37
CA ASP A 335 -15.75 -9.13 0.19
C ASP A 335 -16.65 -8.81 -1.03
N ALA A 336 -17.62 -9.70 -1.34
CA ALA A 336 -18.49 -9.56 -2.49
C ALA A 336 -19.52 -8.40 -2.36
N ASP A 337 -19.72 -7.86 -1.15
CA ASP A 337 -20.63 -6.75 -0.91
C ASP A 337 -19.96 -5.37 -1.09
N ASN A 338 -18.61 -5.35 -1.19
CA ASN A 338 -17.86 -4.10 -1.34
C ASN A 338 -16.89 -4.10 -2.54
N ALA A 339 -16.78 -5.22 -3.26
CA ALA A 339 -15.86 -5.34 -4.39
C ALA A 339 -16.39 -6.27 -5.49
N PHE A 340 -15.93 -6.03 -6.71
CA PHE A 340 -15.95 -6.99 -7.81
C PHE A 340 -14.66 -7.79 -7.72
N ILE A 341 -14.77 -9.00 -7.17
CA ILE A 341 -13.61 -9.84 -6.85
C ILE A 341 -13.01 -10.40 -8.13
N VAL A 342 -11.70 -10.22 -8.27
CA VAL A 342 -10.90 -10.79 -9.35
C VAL A 342 -10.31 -12.10 -8.84
N ASP A 343 -10.54 -13.19 -9.58
CA ASP A 343 -9.98 -14.49 -9.26
C ASP A 343 -8.46 -14.45 -9.32
N SER A 344 -7.80 -15.22 -8.46
CA SER A 344 -6.34 -15.34 -8.43
C SER A 344 -5.92 -16.74 -8.02
N SER A 345 -4.75 -17.16 -8.48
CA SER A 345 -4.14 -18.46 -8.18
C SER A 345 -2.72 -18.30 -7.63
N GLU A 346 -2.28 -19.26 -6.84
CA GLU A 346 -0.93 -19.26 -6.28
C GLU A 346 0.13 -19.63 -7.31
N GLU A 347 1.27 -18.96 -7.26
CA GLU A 347 2.45 -19.23 -8.07
C GLU A 347 3.71 -19.19 -7.20
N ALA A 348 4.65 -20.11 -7.46
CA ALA A 348 5.95 -20.12 -6.81
C ALA A 348 6.80 -18.89 -7.19
N THR A 349 7.41 -18.26 -6.18
CA THR A 349 8.23 -17.06 -6.37
C THR A 349 9.38 -17.01 -5.36
N ALA A 350 10.29 -16.06 -5.55
CA ALA A 350 11.38 -15.78 -4.62
C ALA A 350 10.97 -14.69 -3.61
N TRP A 351 11.61 -14.68 -2.45
CA TRP A 351 11.54 -13.54 -1.55
C TRP A 351 12.18 -12.29 -2.20
N PRO A 352 11.61 -11.11 -2.07
CA PRO A 352 12.07 -9.92 -2.80
C PRO A 352 13.49 -9.47 -2.45
N HIS A 353 14.00 -9.83 -1.26
CA HIS A 353 15.35 -9.47 -0.80
C HIS A 353 16.39 -10.57 -1.01
N ASP A 354 15.99 -11.73 -1.54
CA ASP A 354 16.89 -12.85 -1.79
C ASP A 354 17.59 -12.71 -3.15
N PRO A 355 18.90 -12.38 -3.19
CA PRO A 355 19.62 -12.18 -4.44
C PRO A 355 19.80 -13.49 -5.25
N ARG A 356 19.54 -14.65 -4.62
CA ARG A 356 19.60 -15.95 -5.28
C ARG A 356 18.38 -16.22 -6.15
N ALA A 357 17.31 -15.39 -5.98
CA ALA A 357 16.02 -15.55 -6.65
C ALA A 357 15.43 -16.97 -6.53
N ALA A 358 15.70 -17.65 -5.39
CA ALA A 358 15.26 -19.02 -5.15
C ALA A 358 13.75 -19.03 -4.81
N TYR A 359 13.01 -19.91 -5.46
CA TYR A 359 11.58 -20.08 -5.20
C TYR A 359 11.35 -20.75 -3.84
N ARG A 360 11.02 -19.91 -2.85
CA ARG A 360 10.85 -20.30 -1.44
C ARG A 360 9.49 -19.86 -0.87
N THR A 361 8.71 -19.18 -1.67
CA THR A 361 7.42 -18.64 -1.25
C THR A 361 6.42 -18.67 -2.40
N LEU A 362 5.18 -18.28 -2.09
CA LEU A 362 4.14 -18.14 -3.09
C LEU A 362 3.68 -16.68 -3.15
N ARG A 363 3.24 -16.25 -4.32
CA ARG A 363 2.48 -15.04 -4.60
C ARG A 363 1.18 -15.42 -5.31
N TYR A 364 0.30 -14.46 -5.53
CA TYR A 364 -0.94 -14.69 -6.27
C TYR A 364 -0.86 -14.05 -7.66
N ILE A 365 -1.32 -14.77 -8.70
CA ILE A 365 -1.49 -14.22 -10.04
C ILE A 365 -2.98 -14.02 -10.30
N THR A 366 -3.35 -12.82 -10.73
CA THR A 366 -4.72 -12.48 -11.09
C THR A 366 -5.12 -13.12 -12.41
N ASP A 367 -6.35 -13.63 -12.49
CA ASP A 367 -6.94 -14.13 -13.71
C ASP A 367 -7.41 -12.97 -14.59
N TRP A 368 -6.85 -12.87 -15.78
CA TRP A 368 -7.11 -11.77 -16.71
C TRP A 368 -8.57 -11.74 -17.21
N GLU A 369 -9.18 -12.90 -17.47
CA GLU A 369 -10.59 -12.96 -17.89
C GLU A 369 -11.52 -12.59 -16.75
N SER A 370 -11.20 -12.99 -15.53
CA SER A 370 -11.93 -12.57 -14.33
C SER A 370 -11.86 -11.06 -14.13
N LEU A 371 -10.69 -10.43 -14.39
CA LEU A 371 -10.53 -8.98 -14.35
C LEU A 371 -11.42 -8.30 -15.40
N CYS A 372 -11.48 -8.81 -16.62
CA CYS A 372 -12.40 -8.31 -17.67
C CYS A 372 -13.87 -8.43 -17.23
N ARG A 373 -14.26 -9.57 -16.62
CA ARG A 373 -15.62 -9.76 -16.10
C ARG A 373 -15.94 -8.76 -14.98
N ALA A 374 -15.00 -8.54 -14.07
CA ALA A 374 -15.13 -7.60 -12.96
C ALA A 374 -15.28 -6.15 -13.45
N TYR A 375 -14.50 -5.73 -14.44
CA TYR A 375 -14.65 -4.42 -15.09
C TYR A 375 -16.02 -4.26 -15.72
N ARG A 376 -16.49 -5.23 -16.53
CA ARG A 376 -17.79 -5.16 -17.18
C ARG A 376 -18.93 -5.07 -16.15
N ALA A 377 -18.93 -5.97 -15.16
CA ALA A 377 -19.96 -5.99 -14.13
C ALA A 377 -19.99 -4.70 -13.29
N SER A 378 -18.82 -4.14 -12.96
CA SER A 378 -18.75 -2.87 -12.23
C SER A 378 -19.28 -1.68 -13.03
N PHE A 379 -18.99 -1.64 -14.33
CA PHE A 379 -19.52 -0.60 -15.21
C PHE A 379 -21.03 -0.69 -15.38
N GLU A 380 -21.58 -1.89 -15.53
CA GLU A 380 -23.02 -2.13 -15.61
C GLU A 380 -23.71 -1.64 -14.32
N VAL A 381 -23.14 -1.97 -13.16
CA VAL A 381 -23.67 -1.50 -11.86
C VAL A 381 -23.62 0.03 -11.77
N ALA A 382 -22.54 0.67 -12.18
CA ALA A 382 -22.44 2.13 -12.16
C ALA A 382 -23.49 2.81 -13.05
N ARG A 383 -23.81 2.22 -14.21
CA ARG A 383 -24.72 2.81 -15.21
C ARG A 383 -26.18 2.46 -15.00
N GLN A 384 -26.47 1.28 -14.47
CA GLN A 384 -27.81 0.71 -14.48
C GLN A 384 -28.36 0.38 -13.09
N GLU A 385 -27.51 0.22 -12.07
CA GLU A 385 -27.92 -0.24 -10.75
C GLU A 385 -27.46 0.73 -9.61
N PRO A 386 -27.90 2.00 -9.60
CA PRO A 386 -27.41 3.01 -8.64
C PRO A 386 -27.64 2.62 -7.18
N GLU A 387 -28.72 1.89 -6.88
CA GLU A 387 -29.00 1.40 -5.53
C GLU A 387 -28.02 0.31 -5.09
N ARG A 388 -27.62 -0.57 -6.01
CA ARG A 388 -26.59 -1.58 -5.72
C ARG A 388 -25.25 -0.92 -5.51
N TYR A 389 -24.87 0.04 -6.35
CA TYR A 389 -23.67 0.84 -6.14
C TYR A 389 -23.67 1.52 -4.77
N ALA A 390 -24.78 2.16 -4.37
CA ALA A 390 -24.91 2.82 -3.08
C ALA A 390 -24.74 1.86 -1.89
N ARG A 391 -25.31 0.64 -1.99
CA ARG A 391 -25.09 -0.40 -0.97
C ARG A 391 -23.63 -0.84 -0.90
N MET A 392 -22.99 -1.09 -2.03
CA MET A 392 -21.56 -1.46 -2.10
C MET A 392 -20.68 -0.34 -1.53
N SER A 393 -20.99 0.91 -1.84
CA SER A 393 -20.29 2.10 -1.33
C SER A 393 -20.37 2.18 0.21
N ALA A 394 -21.56 2.03 0.78
CA ALA A 394 -21.76 2.04 2.22
C ALA A 394 -21.03 0.87 2.90
N HIS A 395 -21.08 -0.32 2.28
CA HIS A 395 -20.41 -1.51 2.81
C HIS A 395 -18.88 -1.37 2.76
N ALA A 396 -18.32 -0.78 1.70
CA ALA A 396 -16.89 -0.51 1.59
C ALA A 396 -16.39 0.34 2.77
N SER A 397 -17.02 1.47 3.04
CA SER A 397 -16.65 2.32 4.18
C SER A 397 -16.82 1.62 5.53
N ALA A 398 -17.94 0.89 5.74
CA ALA A 398 -18.19 0.17 6.97
C ALA A 398 -17.20 -0.99 7.22
N SER A 399 -16.73 -1.66 6.17
CA SER A 399 -15.70 -2.71 6.29
C SER A 399 -14.36 -2.11 6.74
N LEU A 400 -13.97 -0.96 6.20
CA LEU A 400 -12.74 -0.28 6.61
C LEU A 400 -12.85 0.30 8.03
N GLU A 401 -14.03 0.77 8.47
CA GLU A 401 -14.26 1.18 9.87
C GLU A 401 -13.94 0.05 10.84
N ARG A 402 -14.48 -1.14 10.55
CA ARG A 402 -14.25 -2.35 11.38
C ARG A 402 -12.80 -2.86 11.32
N PHE A 403 -12.09 -2.57 10.24
CA PHE A 403 -10.72 -3.04 10.03
C PHE A 403 -9.67 -2.05 10.54
N CYS A 404 -9.78 -0.76 10.21
CA CYS A 404 -8.73 0.23 10.40
C CYS A 404 -9.18 1.56 10.98
N SER A 405 -10.25 1.60 11.81
CA SER A 405 -10.58 2.83 12.54
C SER A 405 -9.55 3.14 13.63
N ARG A 406 -9.32 4.44 13.87
CA ARG A 406 -8.41 4.94 14.90
C ARG A 406 -8.69 4.35 16.28
N LYS A 407 -9.97 4.30 16.67
CA LYS A 407 -10.40 3.73 17.96
C LYS A 407 -9.91 2.29 18.14
N LEU A 408 -10.15 1.45 17.13
CA LEU A 408 -9.75 0.05 17.17
C LEU A 408 -8.23 -0.10 17.22
N ALA A 409 -7.50 0.69 16.43
CA ALA A 409 -6.06 0.65 16.37
C ALA A 409 -5.43 1.08 17.72
N VAL A 410 -5.91 2.16 18.33
CA VAL A 410 -5.43 2.61 19.66
C VAL A 410 -5.66 1.56 20.74
N GLU A 411 -6.87 0.96 20.78
CA GLU A 411 -7.20 -0.08 21.77
C GLU A 411 -6.26 -1.28 21.68
N ARG A 412 -6.05 -1.80 20.46
CA ARG A 412 -5.16 -2.94 20.20
C ARG A 412 -3.70 -2.63 20.53
N LEU A 413 -3.21 -1.48 20.06
CA LEU A 413 -1.81 -1.05 20.30
C LEU A 413 -1.53 -0.83 21.77
N ARG A 414 -2.41 -0.12 22.50
CA ARG A 414 -2.21 0.16 23.93
C ARG A 414 -1.99 -1.12 24.72
N ARG A 415 -2.90 -2.09 24.59
CA ARG A 415 -2.78 -3.37 25.28
C ARG A 415 -1.47 -4.09 24.94
N PHE A 416 -1.12 -4.16 23.68
CA PHE A 416 0.08 -4.86 23.22
C PHE A 416 1.38 -4.18 23.67
N LEU A 417 1.42 -2.85 23.69
CA LEU A 417 2.59 -2.09 24.13
C LEU A 417 2.75 -2.09 25.66
N ASP A 418 1.65 -2.09 26.41
CA ASP A 418 1.71 -2.23 27.88
C ASP A 418 2.29 -3.59 28.29
N GLU A 419 1.88 -4.67 27.59
CA GLU A 419 2.48 -6.01 27.79
C GLU A 419 3.96 -6.05 27.40
N ALA A 420 4.37 -5.31 26.33
CA ALA A 420 5.76 -5.22 25.90
C ALA A 420 6.66 -4.52 26.92
N ALA A 421 6.16 -3.43 27.48
CA ALA A 421 6.92 -2.59 28.42
C ALA A 421 7.09 -3.24 29.80
N GLN A 422 6.22 -4.20 30.15
CA GLN A 422 6.27 -4.95 31.44
C GLN A 422 7.11 -6.22 31.33
N GLY A 423 7.42 -6.72 30.13
CA GLY A 423 8.25 -7.91 29.90
C GLY A 423 9.70 -7.70 30.35
N ASP A 424 10.27 -8.69 31.03
CA ASP A 424 11.68 -8.66 31.43
C ASP A 424 12.58 -8.89 30.21
N PRO A 425 13.44 -7.92 29.81
CA PRO A 425 14.38 -8.10 28.71
C PRO A 425 15.34 -9.28 28.90
N ALA A 426 15.61 -9.67 30.14
CA ALA A 426 16.49 -10.81 30.45
C ALA A 426 15.88 -12.18 30.08
N ALA A 427 14.55 -12.28 30.03
CA ALA A 427 13.89 -13.52 29.63
C ALA A 427 14.04 -13.82 28.13
N LEU A 428 14.27 -12.80 27.28
CA LEU A 428 14.43 -12.93 25.83
C LEU A 428 15.85 -13.35 25.43
N GLN A 429 16.87 -13.06 26.27
CA GLN A 429 18.28 -13.41 26.03
C GLN A 429 18.62 -14.87 26.37
N SER A 430 17.74 -15.60 27.03
CA SER A 430 17.97 -16.98 27.50
C SER A 430 17.47 -18.06 26.51
N ILE A 431 17.04 -17.72 25.29
CA ILE A 431 16.63 -18.71 24.27
C ILE A 431 17.88 -19.20 23.55
N PRO A 432 18.24 -20.50 23.62
CA PRO A 432 19.41 -21.05 22.91
C PRO A 432 19.25 -20.89 21.40
N ALA A 433 20.39 -20.68 20.72
CA ALA A 433 20.51 -20.48 19.28
C ALA A 433 19.96 -21.64 18.42
#